data_121727c9ba68c82396fcbfa0cb2033ae
#
_entry.id   121727c9ba68c82396fcbfa0cb2033ae
#
_cell.length_a   1.000
_cell.length_b   1.000
_cell.length_c   1.000
_cell.angle_alpha   90.00
_cell.angle_beta   90.00
_cell.angle_gamma   90.00
#
_symmetry.space_group_name_H-M   'P 1'
#
loop_
_entity.id
_entity.type
_entity.pdbx_description
1 polymer ?
#
loop_
_entity_poly.entity_id
_entity_poly.type
_entity_poly.pdbx_seq_one_letter_code
_entity_poly.pdbx_strand_id
1 'polypeptide(L)'
;MSDLGNIHCALQSDPEPRYICSPEHGLMNGSFIALGALLVVGAALTGPLWGKGAAGVSARLLLAGGGVGFVLAGLAPSDVDENQHTLGALLVMGAGNIGLMLAAAGLAGSSPRALRRLTGLLGVIAITTLGLFLSEQYLGLGMGGMERVAAFPILVWALVIGTLAVFRLIPAISREECNH
;
A
#
# COMPACT_ATOMS: atom_id res chain seq x y z
N MET A 1 1.56 12.86 4.98
CA MET A 1 1.42 12.64 3.51
C MET A 1 0.08 13.18 3.02
N SER A 2 -0.96 13.00 3.76
CA SER A 2 -2.31 13.50 3.49
C SER A 2 -2.37 15.00 3.19
N ASP A 3 -1.63 15.82 3.93
CA ASP A 3 -1.56 17.27 3.74
C ASP A 3 -1.18 17.70 2.31
N LEU A 4 -0.45 16.86 1.57
CA LEU A 4 -0.07 17.13 0.18
C LEU A 4 -1.24 17.02 -0.80
N GLY A 5 -2.32 16.37 -0.38
CA GLY A 5 -3.56 16.24 -1.15
C GLY A 5 -4.59 17.32 -0.86
N ASN A 6 -4.38 18.16 0.17
CA ASN A 6 -5.35 19.17 0.59
C ASN A 6 -5.58 20.23 -0.50
N ILE A 7 -6.85 20.50 -0.77
CA ILE A 7 -7.28 21.43 -1.82
C ILE A 7 -7.24 22.88 -1.31
N HIS A 8 -7.55 23.08 -0.01
CA HIS A 8 -7.63 24.41 0.58
C HIS A 8 -6.38 24.76 1.38
N CYS A 9 -5.90 25.99 1.22
CA CYS A 9 -4.84 26.52 2.07
C CYS A 9 -5.44 26.94 3.42
N ALA A 10 -5.00 26.33 4.52
CA ALA A 10 -5.53 26.58 5.86
C ALA A 10 -4.49 26.36 6.96
N LEU A 11 -4.73 26.96 8.14
CA LEU A 11 -4.04 26.63 9.37
C LEU A 11 -4.71 25.38 9.97
N GLN A 12 -3.92 24.32 10.15
CA GLN A 12 -4.33 23.11 10.84
C GLN A 12 -3.82 23.17 12.28
N SER A 13 -4.69 22.91 13.24
CA SER A 13 -4.37 23.00 14.67
C SER A 13 -3.83 21.69 15.25
N ASP A 14 -4.28 20.55 14.74
CA ASP A 14 -3.99 19.22 15.26
C ASP A 14 -3.07 18.42 14.35
N PRO A 15 -2.15 17.60 14.89
CA PRO A 15 -1.70 17.52 16.29
C PRO A 15 -0.80 18.71 16.70
N GLU A 16 -0.28 19.45 15.74
CA GLU A 16 0.55 20.65 15.94
C GLU A 16 0.11 21.75 14.97
N PRO A 17 0.07 23.02 15.39
CA PRO A 17 -0.28 24.15 14.53
C PRO A 17 0.66 24.23 13.33
N ARG A 18 0.13 24.09 12.12
CA ARG A 18 0.89 24.19 10.87
C ARG A 18 0.04 24.79 9.76
N TYR A 19 0.68 25.58 8.90
CA TYR A 19 0.04 26.07 7.70
C TYR A 19 0.22 25.06 6.57
N ILE A 20 -0.89 24.58 6.02
CA ILE A 20 -0.93 23.64 4.90
C ILE A 20 -1.41 24.39 3.67
N CYS A 21 -0.63 24.32 2.60
CA CYS A 21 -1.01 24.81 1.29
C CYS A 21 -0.28 23.95 0.24
N SER A 22 -1.03 23.18 -0.53
CA SER A 22 -0.48 22.25 -1.53
C SER A 22 -0.89 22.67 -2.93
N PRO A 23 -0.04 23.42 -3.65
CA PRO A 23 -0.36 23.85 -5.02
C PRO A 23 -0.49 22.65 -5.99
N GLU A 24 0.18 21.56 -5.72
CA GLU A 24 0.19 20.33 -6.54
C GLU A 24 -0.76 19.23 -6.01
N HIS A 25 -1.78 19.61 -5.22
CA HIS A 25 -2.75 18.65 -4.66
C HIS A 25 -3.39 17.75 -5.73
N GLY A 26 -3.68 18.29 -6.93
CA GLY A 26 -4.27 17.52 -8.02
C GLY A 26 -3.35 16.40 -8.52
N LEU A 27 -2.05 16.65 -8.62
CA LEU A 27 -1.05 15.65 -8.99
C LEU A 27 -0.92 14.58 -7.90
N MET A 28 -0.92 14.99 -6.62
CA MET A 28 -0.85 14.07 -5.49
C MET A 28 -2.07 13.14 -5.44
N ASN A 29 -3.28 13.71 -5.51
CA ASN A 29 -4.52 12.94 -5.47
C ASN A 29 -4.66 12.04 -6.71
N GLY A 30 -4.33 12.54 -7.89
CA GLY A 30 -4.29 11.74 -9.12
C GLY A 30 -3.30 10.57 -9.04
N SER A 31 -2.14 10.78 -8.42
CA SER A 31 -1.17 9.70 -8.22
C SER A 31 -1.67 8.62 -7.26
N PHE A 32 -2.41 8.98 -6.21
CA PHE A 32 -3.05 8.02 -5.31
C PHE A 32 -4.08 7.17 -6.04
N ILE A 33 -4.95 7.81 -6.85
CA ILE A 33 -5.95 7.09 -7.65
C ILE A 33 -5.27 6.12 -8.63
N ALA A 34 -4.24 6.58 -9.33
CA ALA A 34 -3.51 5.76 -10.29
C ALA A 34 -2.81 4.56 -9.61
N LEU A 35 -2.10 4.80 -8.50
CA LEU A 35 -1.44 3.75 -7.72
C LEU A 35 -2.45 2.73 -7.19
N GLY A 36 -3.57 3.19 -6.66
CA GLY A 36 -4.62 2.33 -6.16
C GLY A 36 -5.22 1.46 -7.27
N ALA A 37 -5.56 2.04 -8.41
CA ALA A 37 -6.06 1.31 -9.56
C ALA A 37 -5.05 0.25 -10.06
N LEU A 38 -3.76 0.61 -10.15
CA LEU A 38 -2.70 -0.33 -10.54
C LEU A 38 -2.54 -1.49 -9.54
N LEU A 39 -2.68 -1.23 -8.23
CA LEU A 39 -2.64 -2.29 -7.21
C LEU A 39 -3.82 -3.25 -7.36
N VAL A 40 -5.03 -2.75 -7.58
CA VAL A 40 -6.23 -3.58 -7.78
C VAL A 40 -6.08 -4.44 -9.04
N VAL A 41 -5.70 -3.83 -10.16
CA VAL A 41 -5.46 -4.53 -11.44
C VAL A 41 -4.32 -5.55 -11.28
N GLY A 42 -3.22 -5.17 -10.66
CA GLY A 42 -2.10 -6.08 -10.38
C GLY A 42 -2.53 -7.27 -9.54
N ALA A 43 -3.31 -7.07 -8.48
CA ALA A 43 -3.86 -8.15 -7.67
C ALA A 43 -4.79 -9.05 -8.50
N ALA A 44 -5.56 -8.52 -9.44
CA ALA A 44 -6.43 -9.29 -10.32
C ALA A 44 -5.64 -10.14 -11.33
N LEU A 45 -4.59 -9.60 -11.93
CA LEU A 45 -3.84 -10.24 -13.01
C LEU A 45 -2.76 -11.23 -12.53
N THR A 46 -2.31 -11.12 -11.29
CA THR A 46 -1.22 -11.95 -10.74
C THR A 46 -1.70 -13.27 -10.11
N GLY A 47 -2.79 -13.88 -10.64
CA GLY A 47 -3.32 -15.15 -10.17
C GLY A 47 -2.27 -16.23 -9.91
N PRO A 48 -1.37 -16.54 -10.90
CA PRO A 48 -0.35 -17.58 -10.77
C PRO A 48 0.69 -17.34 -9.67
N LEU A 49 0.86 -16.09 -9.23
CA LEU A 49 1.79 -15.72 -8.16
C LEU A 49 1.33 -16.27 -6.79
N TRP A 50 0.03 -16.50 -6.63
CA TRP A 50 -0.57 -16.83 -5.34
C TRP A 50 -0.76 -18.33 -5.17
N GLY A 51 -0.45 -18.82 -3.98
CA GLY A 51 -0.80 -20.20 -3.59
C GLY A 51 -2.32 -20.37 -3.50
N LYS A 52 -2.79 -21.58 -3.74
CA LYS A 52 -4.23 -21.93 -3.72
C LYS A 52 -4.85 -21.95 -2.30
N GLY A 53 -4.05 -21.77 -1.24
CA GLY A 53 -4.50 -21.79 0.15
C GLY A 53 -5.15 -20.47 0.60
N ALA A 54 -5.81 -20.48 1.74
CA ALA A 54 -6.48 -19.32 2.34
C ALA A 54 -5.54 -18.10 2.47
N ALA A 55 -4.28 -18.31 2.84
CA ALA A 55 -3.30 -17.23 2.97
C ALA A 55 -3.08 -16.48 1.66
N GLY A 56 -3.00 -17.18 0.51
CA GLY A 56 -2.85 -16.55 -0.81
C GLY A 56 -4.08 -15.75 -1.21
N VAL A 57 -5.27 -16.31 -1.02
CA VAL A 57 -6.54 -15.63 -1.31
C VAL A 57 -6.72 -14.40 -0.43
N SER A 58 -6.53 -14.54 0.89
CA SER A 58 -6.68 -13.42 1.84
C SER A 58 -5.66 -12.31 1.58
N ALA A 59 -4.38 -12.66 1.33
CA ALA A 59 -3.36 -11.70 0.99
C ALA A 59 -3.75 -10.88 -0.25
N ARG A 60 -4.18 -11.56 -1.32
CA ARG A 60 -4.60 -10.92 -2.57
C ARG A 60 -5.78 -9.98 -2.37
N LEU A 61 -6.81 -10.39 -1.62
CA LEU A 61 -7.98 -9.55 -1.34
C LEU A 61 -7.62 -8.33 -0.49
N LEU A 62 -6.79 -8.51 0.54
CA LEU A 62 -6.37 -7.42 1.41
C LEU A 62 -5.46 -6.41 0.69
N LEU A 63 -4.57 -6.88 -0.18
CA LEU A 63 -3.74 -6.00 -1.02
C LEU A 63 -4.59 -5.22 -2.03
N ALA A 64 -5.61 -5.86 -2.63
CA ALA A 64 -6.58 -5.17 -3.47
C ALA A 64 -7.38 -4.14 -2.66
N GLY A 65 -7.77 -4.47 -1.43
CA GLY A 65 -8.40 -3.55 -0.48
C GLY A 65 -7.52 -2.34 -0.16
N GLY A 66 -6.21 -2.54 0.01
CA GLY A 66 -5.24 -1.44 0.11
C GLY A 66 -5.22 -0.55 -1.14
N GLY A 67 -5.33 -1.15 -2.33
CA GLY A 67 -5.48 -0.41 -3.59
C GLY A 67 -6.75 0.44 -3.63
N VAL A 68 -7.89 -0.13 -3.22
CA VAL A 68 -9.15 0.63 -3.05
C VAL A 68 -8.97 1.77 -2.06
N GLY A 69 -8.23 1.54 -0.97
CA GLY A 69 -7.89 2.57 0.01
C GLY A 69 -7.15 3.76 -0.60
N PHE A 70 -6.16 3.52 -1.47
CA PHE A 70 -5.47 4.60 -2.20
C PHE A 70 -6.42 5.38 -3.11
N VAL A 71 -7.32 4.70 -3.82
CA VAL A 71 -8.34 5.37 -4.66
C VAL A 71 -9.24 6.26 -3.81
N LEU A 72 -9.73 5.75 -2.67
CA LEU A 72 -10.59 6.52 -1.75
C LEU A 72 -9.87 7.73 -1.19
N ALA A 73 -8.62 7.57 -0.73
CA ALA A 73 -7.82 8.68 -0.21
C ALA A 73 -7.55 9.77 -1.25
N GLY A 74 -7.37 9.39 -2.52
CA GLY A 74 -7.18 10.32 -3.63
C GLY A 74 -8.47 11.03 -4.08
N LEU A 75 -9.63 10.37 -3.96
CA LEU A 75 -10.93 10.95 -4.29
C LEU A 75 -11.48 11.87 -3.18
N ALA A 76 -11.09 11.62 -1.94
CA ALA A 76 -11.52 12.35 -0.76
C ALA A 76 -10.31 12.90 0.01
N PRO A 77 -9.76 14.06 -0.40
CA PRO A 77 -8.74 14.76 0.39
C PRO A 77 -9.19 15.01 1.82
N SER A 78 -8.25 15.03 2.76
CA SER A 78 -8.58 15.10 4.20
C SER A 78 -9.28 16.41 4.63
N ASP A 79 -9.09 17.48 3.88
CA ASP A 79 -9.75 18.77 4.06
C ASP A 79 -11.15 18.88 3.41
N VAL A 80 -11.56 17.85 2.64
CA VAL A 80 -12.88 17.77 1.96
C VAL A 80 -13.78 16.75 2.64
N ASP A 81 -13.29 15.53 2.87
CA ASP A 81 -14.00 14.46 3.59
C ASP A 81 -13.01 13.64 4.43
N GLU A 82 -12.81 14.07 5.66
CA GLU A 82 -11.88 13.44 6.60
C GLU A 82 -12.25 11.97 6.91
N ASN A 83 -13.53 11.66 7.01
CA ASN A 83 -13.98 10.30 7.33
C ASN A 83 -13.64 9.33 6.18
N GLN A 84 -13.93 9.72 4.95
CA GLN A 84 -13.64 8.90 3.78
C GLN A 84 -12.12 8.79 3.55
N HIS A 85 -11.37 9.88 3.76
CA HIS A 85 -9.91 9.88 3.72
C HIS A 85 -9.32 8.91 4.75
N THR A 86 -9.78 8.99 5.99
CA THR A 86 -9.34 8.12 7.09
C THR A 86 -9.65 6.65 6.80
N LEU A 87 -10.84 6.35 6.27
CA LEU A 87 -11.18 5.01 5.81
C LEU A 87 -10.20 4.52 4.74
N GLY A 88 -9.90 5.36 3.75
CA GLY A 88 -8.89 5.07 2.72
C GLY A 88 -7.52 4.78 3.33
N ALA A 89 -7.05 5.62 4.24
CA ALA A 89 -5.78 5.45 4.93
C ALA A 89 -5.73 4.14 5.75
N LEU A 90 -6.81 3.80 6.46
CA LEU A 90 -6.91 2.54 7.21
C LEU A 90 -6.91 1.31 6.29
N LEU A 91 -7.51 1.39 5.12
CA LEU A 91 -7.44 0.31 4.13
C LEU A 91 -6.02 0.15 3.59
N VAL A 92 -5.30 1.23 3.32
CA VAL A 92 -3.90 1.17 2.86
C VAL A 92 -3.00 0.61 3.95
N MET A 93 -2.94 1.29 5.09
CA MET A 93 -1.96 1.02 6.15
C MET A 93 -2.40 -0.14 7.06
N GLY A 94 -3.69 -0.41 7.20
CA GLY A 94 -4.22 -1.55 7.94
C GLY A 94 -4.36 -2.79 7.06
N ALA A 95 -5.41 -2.84 6.24
CA ALA A 95 -5.73 -4.02 5.43
C ALA A 95 -4.58 -4.37 4.45
N GLY A 96 -4.01 -3.38 3.74
CA GLY A 96 -2.91 -3.59 2.82
C GLY A 96 -1.67 -4.17 3.48
N ASN A 97 -1.29 -3.68 4.65
CA ASN A 97 -0.12 -4.16 5.39
C ASN A 97 -0.35 -5.56 6.02
N ILE A 98 -1.56 -5.85 6.49
CA ILE A 98 -1.94 -7.23 6.88
C ILE A 98 -1.87 -8.15 5.66
N GLY A 99 -2.35 -7.69 4.51
CA GLY A 99 -2.23 -8.41 3.25
C GLY A 99 -0.78 -8.71 2.87
N LEU A 100 0.12 -7.74 3.07
CA LEU A 100 1.55 -7.90 2.84
C LEU A 100 2.18 -8.95 3.79
N MET A 101 1.81 -8.96 5.07
CA MET A 101 2.22 -9.99 6.02
C MET A 101 1.78 -11.39 5.57
N LEU A 102 0.51 -11.53 5.20
CA LEU A 102 -0.03 -12.80 4.72
C LEU A 102 0.58 -13.23 3.38
N ALA A 103 0.98 -12.29 2.53
CA ALA A 103 1.62 -12.57 1.26
C ALA A 103 2.92 -13.36 1.42
N ALA A 104 3.66 -13.18 2.50
CA ALA A 104 4.89 -13.95 2.77
C ALA A 104 4.63 -15.46 2.83
N ALA A 105 3.48 -15.88 3.37
CA ALA A 105 3.02 -17.26 3.39
C ALA A 105 2.16 -17.62 2.17
N GLY A 106 1.45 -16.62 1.61
CA GLY A 106 0.47 -16.77 0.53
C GLY A 106 1.06 -16.86 -0.87
N LEU A 107 2.32 -16.47 -1.08
CA LEU A 107 2.99 -16.64 -2.37
C LEU A 107 3.12 -18.13 -2.74
N ALA A 108 3.02 -18.45 -4.04
CA ALA A 108 3.15 -19.80 -4.55
C ALA A 108 4.48 -20.44 -4.09
N GLY A 109 4.46 -21.75 -3.85
CA GLY A 109 5.63 -22.49 -3.36
C GLY A 109 6.84 -22.44 -4.29
N SER A 110 6.62 -22.17 -5.58
CA SER A 110 7.66 -21.95 -6.60
C SER A 110 8.35 -20.59 -6.48
N SER A 111 7.80 -19.64 -5.70
CA SER A 111 8.40 -18.32 -5.50
C SER A 111 9.71 -18.41 -4.73
N PRO A 112 10.74 -17.60 -5.10
CA PRO A 112 12.02 -17.59 -4.44
C PRO A 112 11.89 -17.31 -2.92
N ARG A 113 12.68 -18.03 -2.11
CA ARG A 113 12.69 -17.81 -0.65
C ARG A 113 13.06 -16.39 -0.26
N ALA A 114 13.97 -15.76 -1.02
CA ALA A 114 14.37 -14.37 -0.80
C ALA A 114 13.18 -13.41 -0.96
N LEU A 115 12.33 -13.61 -1.98
CA LEU A 115 11.13 -12.81 -2.22
C LEU A 115 10.14 -12.94 -1.04
N ARG A 116 9.89 -14.17 -0.56
CA ARG A 116 9.00 -14.41 0.58
C ARG A 116 9.53 -13.76 1.86
N ARG A 117 10.85 -13.81 2.10
CA ARG A 117 11.49 -13.13 3.26
C ARG A 117 11.38 -11.61 3.16
N LEU A 118 11.65 -11.03 1.98
CA LEU A 118 11.49 -9.61 1.73
C LEU A 118 10.06 -9.16 1.97
N THR A 119 9.07 -9.90 1.43
CA THR A 119 7.64 -9.63 1.63
C THR A 119 7.27 -9.63 3.11
N GLY A 120 7.72 -10.63 3.88
CA GLY A 120 7.48 -10.70 5.31
C GLY A 120 8.13 -9.54 6.07
N LEU A 121 9.37 -9.20 5.74
CA LEU A 121 10.09 -8.08 6.36
C LEU A 121 9.38 -6.74 6.11
N LEU A 122 8.97 -6.48 4.86
CA LEU A 122 8.20 -5.28 4.53
C LEU A 122 6.88 -5.22 5.30
N GLY A 123 6.18 -6.35 5.44
CA GLY A 123 4.95 -6.45 6.22
C GLY A 123 5.17 -6.15 7.70
N VAL A 124 6.24 -6.71 8.31
CA VAL A 124 6.58 -6.44 9.72
C VAL A 124 6.90 -4.97 9.92
N ILE A 125 7.72 -4.37 9.06
CA ILE A 125 8.05 -2.93 9.11
C ILE A 125 6.76 -2.11 9.04
N ALA A 126 5.89 -2.39 8.07
CA ALA A 126 4.67 -1.66 7.84
C ALA A 126 3.69 -1.70 9.03
N ILE A 127 3.45 -2.88 9.59
CA ILE A 127 2.55 -3.04 10.75
C ILE A 127 3.15 -2.41 12.01
N THR A 128 4.45 -2.61 12.27
CA THR A 128 5.11 -1.97 13.41
C THR A 128 5.02 -0.45 13.32
N THR A 129 5.29 0.10 12.12
CA THR A 129 5.25 1.53 11.89
C THR A 129 3.83 2.08 11.98
N LEU A 130 2.82 1.32 11.52
CA LEU A 130 1.42 1.69 11.74
C LEU A 130 1.09 1.77 13.22
N GLY A 131 1.52 0.80 14.04
CA GLY A 131 1.34 0.83 15.49
C GLY A 131 1.99 2.06 16.13
N LEU A 132 3.21 2.40 15.74
CA LEU A 132 3.91 3.60 16.19
C LEU A 132 3.19 4.89 15.75
N PHE A 133 2.71 4.93 14.51
CA PHE A 133 1.93 6.06 13.99
C PHE A 133 0.65 6.30 14.79
N LEU A 134 -0.13 5.24 15.05
CA LEU A 134 -1.37 5.32 15.84
C LEU A 134 -1.13 5.64 17.33
N SER A 135 0.08 5.36 17.82
CA SER A 135 0.50 5.70 19.20
C SER A 135 1.21 7.05 19.27
N GLU A 136 1.20 7.84 18.19
CA GLU A 136 1.86 9.15 18.06
C GLU A 136 3.38 9.13 18.33
N GLN A 137 3.99 7.95 18.18
CA GLN A 137 5.44 7.74 18.37
C GLN A 137 6.18 7.90 17.04
N TYR A 138 6.55 9.11 16.69
CA TYR A 138 7.11 9.42 15.37
C TYR A 138 8.63 9.24 15.23
N LEU A 139 9.34 8.87 16.31
CA LEU A 139 10.79 8.56 16.34
C LEU A 139 11.68 9.62 15.66
N GLY A 140 11.30 10.88 15.71
CA GLY A 140 12.03 11.98 15.06
C GLY A 140 11.72 12.17 13.57
N LEU A 141 10.91 11.31 12.95
CA LEU A 141 10.51 11.43 11.54
C LEU A 141 9.38 12.43 11.32
N GLY A 142 8.71 12.85 12.40
CA GLY A 142 7.47 13.60 12.36
C GLY A 142 6.30 12.74 11.85
N MET A 143 5.08 13.26 12.00
CA MET A 143 3.84 12.56 11.61
C MET A 143 3.86 12.11 10.14
N GLY A 144 4.18 13.02 9.21
CA GLY A 144 4.18 12.72 7.78
C GLY A 144 5.29 11.75 7.35
N GLY A 145 6.42 11.72 8.05
CA GLY A 145 7.48 10.74 7.82
C GLY A 145 7.05 9.35 8.24
N MET A 146 6.49 9.21 9.45
CA MET A 146 5.99 7.94 9.97
C MET A 146 4.85 7.38 9.11
N GLU A 147 3.93 8.24 8.67
CA GLU A 147 2.85 7.88 7.73
C GLU A 147 3.41 7.26 6.44
N ARG A 148 4.48 7.83 5.87
CA ARG A 148 5.14 7.27 4.66
C ARG A 148 5.76 5.91 4.93
N VAL A 149 6.43 5.73 6.06
CA VAL A 149 7.03 4.43 6.41
C VAL A 149 5.94 3.37 6.63
N ALA A 150 4.75 3.74 7.09
CA ALA A 150 3.62 2.83 7.20
C ALA A 150 2.95 2.51 5.84
N ALA A 151 2.89 3.47 4.91
CA ALA A 151 2.16 3.32 3.65
C ALA A 151 3.03 2.80 2.50
N PHE A 152 4.34 3.10 2.45
CA PHE A 152 5.18 2.79 1.29
C PHE A 152 5.60 1.32 1.13
N PRO A 153 5.67 0.47 2.17
CA PRO A 153 6.07 -0.92 2.00
C PRO A 153 5.25 -1.70 0.98
N ILE A 154 3.93 -1.44 0.89
CA ILE A 154 3.07 -2.06 -0.13
C ILE A 154 3.46 -1.62 -1.55
N LEU A 155 3.85 -0.36 -1.74
CA LEU A 155 4.27 0.18 -3.04
C LEU A 155 5.64 -0.36 -3.44
N VAL A 156 6.59 -0.42 -2.51
CA VAL A 156 7.91 -1.03 -2.72
C VAL A 156 7.75 -2.50 -3.11
N TRP A 157 6.90 -3.22 -2.40
CA TRP A 157 6.59 -4.60 -2.71
C TRP A 157 5.97 -4.76 -4.09
N ALA A 158 4.98 -3.93 -4.45
CA ALA A 158 4.33 -3.97 -5.76
C ALA A 158 5.32 -3.67 -6.90
N LEU A 159 6.24 -2.72 -6.70
CA LEU A 159 7.31 -2.42 -7.65
C LEU A 159 8.23 -3.62 -7.86
N VAL A 160 8.67 -4.27 -6.77
CA VAL A 160 9.54 -5.46 -6.85
C VAL A 160 8.81 -6.60 -7.58
N ILE A 161 7.59 -6.92 -7.19
CA ILE A 161 6.79 -7.99 -7.81
C ILE A 161 6.55 -7.68 -9.30
N GLY A 162 6.13 -6.46 -9.62
CA GLY A 162 5.88 -6.03 -11.00
C GLY A 162 7.13 -6.15 -11.87
N THR A 163 8.27 -5.69 -11.37
CA THR A 163 9.56 -5.80 -12.06
C THR A 163 9.92 -7.27 -12.33
N LEU A 164 9.86 -8.12 -11.30
CA LEU A 164 10.16 -9.54 -11.44
C LEU A 164 9.18 -10.24 -12.39
N ALA A 165 7.92 -9.85 -12.41
CA ALA A 165 6.91 -10.38 -13.33
C ALA A 165 7.21 -10.00 -14.80
N VAL A 166 7.50 -8.71 -15.05
CA VAL A 166 7.84 -8.20 -16.40
C VAL A 166 9.06 -8.93 -16.96
N PHE A 167 10.09 -9.14 -16.16
CA PHE A 167 11.29 -9.87 -16.59
C PHE A 167 11.15 -11.40 -16.52
N ARG A 168 9.95 -11.92 -16.23
CA ARG A 168 9.67 -13.37 -16.11
C ARG A 168 10.59 -14.09 -15.11
N LEU A 169 11.01 -13.40 -14.08
CA LEU A 169 11.90 -13.94 -13.05
C LEU A 169 11.15 -14.70 -11.96
N ILE A 170 9.80 -14.71 -12.01
CA ILE A 170 8.95 -15.48 -11.10
C ILE A 170 8.48 -16.75 -11.81
N PRO A 171 8.95 -17.94 -11.41
CA PRO A 171 8.64 -19.21 -12.09
C PRO A 171 7.13 -19.55 -12.11
N ALA A 172 6.36 -19.05 -11.15
CA ALA A 172 4.92 -19.28 -11.11
C ALA A 172 4.17 -18.61 -12.27
N ILE A 173 4.64 -17.45 -12.73
CA ILE A 173 4.03 -16.70 -13.84
C ILE A 173 4.50 -17.25 -15.20
N SER A 174 5.77 -17.66 -15.30
CA SER A 174 6.33 -18.14 -16.55
C SER A 174 5.83 -19.53 -17.00
N ARG A 175 5.24 -20.33 -16.10
CA ARG A 175 4.75 -21.69 -16.43
C ARG A 175 3.40 -21.73 -17.13
N GLU A 176 2.55 -20.73 -16.98
CA GLU A 176 1.23 -20.72 -17.68
C GLU A 176 1.37 -20.48 -19.18
N GLU A 177 2.38 -19.73 -19.63
CA GLU A 177 2.58 -19.46 -21.04
C GLU A 177 3.08 -20.69 -21.85
N CYS A 178 3.64 -21.70 -21.19
CA CYS A 178 4.10 -22.93 -21.85
C CYS A 178 3.01 -24.01 -22.02
N ASN A 179 1.82 -23.81 -21.43
CA ASN A 179 0.72 -24.78 -21.48
C ASN A 179 -0.42 -24.39 -22.44
N HIS A 180 -0.27 -23.35 -23.22
CA HIS A 180 -1.13 -22.94 -24.33
C HIS A 180 -0.39 -23.08 -25.65
#